data_4113982f817c7e76a7b5fb052d8bd3f9
#
_entry.id   4113982f817c7e76a7b5fb052d8bd3f9
#
_cell.length_a   1.000
_cell.length_b   1.000
_cell.length_c   1.000
_cell.angle_alpha   90.00
_cell.angle_beta   90.00
_cell.angle_gamma   90.00
#
_symmetry.space_group_name_H-M   'P 1'
#
loop_
_entity.id
_entity.type
_entity.pdbx_description
1 polymer ?
#
loop_
_entity_poly.entity_id
_entity_poly.type
_entity_poly.pdbx_seq_one_letter_code
_entity_poly.pdbx_strand_id
1 'polypeptide(L)'
;MPDSSDPRTAHVQMLFIQHTSQLRGFVIALMPDFGRVDDVLQETFLTITKKAESFEPGTNFLGWACTIARFKVLEAGRKAAAGAQPLAPEVLESLCACAPEMEPEDDRLRVLGDCLQELAPQARRAIELRYQHAHKPGEIATILGWTPNSVYVALSRARDLLRGCMEMKLRNLPA
;
A
#
# COMPACT_ATOMS: atom_id res chain seq x y z
N MET A 1 8.35 22.01 -19.45
CA MET A 1 8.11 20.57 -19.39
C MET A 1 9.44 19.92 -19.09
N PRO A 2 9.59 19.05 -18.08
CA PRO A 2 10.84 18.32 -17.91
C PRO A 2 11.04 17.44 -19.14
N ASP A 3 12.20 17.53 -19.73
CA ASP A 3 12.59 16.77 -20.91
C ASP A 3 12.62 15.28 -20.52
N SER A 4 11.81 14.47 -21.21
CA SER A 4 11.74 13.00 -20.97
C SER A 4 13.06 12.28 -21.32
N SER A 5 14.07 13.02 -21.76
CA SER A 5 15.39 12.56 -22.15
C SER A 5 16.45 12.67 -21.04
N ASP A 6 16.10 13.26 -19.87
CA ASP A 6 17.06 13.36 -18.78
C ASP A 6 17.30 11.98 -18.13
N PRO A 7 18.57 11.51 -18.09
CA PRO A 7 18.91 10.20 -17.48
C PRO A 7 18.43 10.04 -16.04
N ARG A 8 18.38 11.12 -15.26
CA ARG A 8 17.88 11.10 -13.88
C ARG A 8 16.38 10.85 -13.83
N THR A 9 15.62 11.50 -14.70
CA THR A 9 14.18 11.30 -14.82
C THR A 9 13.87 9.86 -15.20
N ALA A 10 14.54 9.30 -16.20
CA ALA A 10 14.38 7.90 -16.61
C ALA A 10 14.74 6.93 -15.47
N HIS A 11 15.81 7.20 -14.72
CA HIS A 11 16.23 6.38 -13.59
C HIS A 11 15.16 6.35 -12.47
N VAL A 12 14.66 7.52 -12.09
CA VAL A 12 13.63 7.66 -11.04
C VAL A 12 12.31 7.00 -11.45
N GLN A 13 11.94 7.10 -12.74
CA GLN A 13 10.76 6.42 -13.28
C GLN A 13 10.91 4.89 -13.25
N MET A 14 12.09 4.37 -13.58
CA MET A 14 12.38 2.93 -13.50
C MET A 14 12.29 2.43 -12.06
N LEU A 15 12.88 3.16 -11.10
CA LEU A 15 12.78 2.84 -9.68
C LEU A 15 11.33 2.85 -9.19
N PHE A 16 10.50 3.81 -9.66
CA PHE A 16 9.09 3.83 -9.32
C PHE A 16 8.37 2.56 -9.81
N ILE A 17 8.63 2.12 -11.04
CA ILE A 17 8.03 0.90 -11.59
C ILE A 17 8.45 -0.32 -10.77
N GLN A 18 9.73 -0.44 -10.42
CA GLN A 18 10.25 -1.53 -9.59
C GLN A 18 9.60 -1.59 -8.20
N HIS A 19 9.31 -0.44 -7.60
CA HIS A 19 8.75 -0.32 -6.25
C HIS A 19 7.23 -0.06 -6.22
N THR A 20 6.53 -0.14 -7.36
CA THR A 20 5.09 0.18 -7.45
C THR A 20 4.24 -0.63 -6.47
N SER A 21 4.52 -1.92 -6.30
CA SER A 21 3.76 -2.79 -5.39
C SER A 21 3.90 -2.36 -3.93
N GLN A 22 5.11 -1.98 -3.52
CA GLN A 22 5.40 -1.51 -2.17
C GLN A 22 4.76 -0.15 -1.90
N LEU A 23 4.87 0.79 -2.86
CA LEU A 23 4.22 2.09 -2.79
C LEU A 23 2.70 1.96 -2.75
N ARG A 24 2.13 1.03 -3.53
CA ARG A 24 0.70 0.72 -3.49
C ARG A 24 0.27 0.22 -2.12
N GLY A 25 1.00 -0.73 -1.55
CA GLY A 25 0.76 -1.23 -0.19
C GLY A 25 0.81 -0.12 0.85
N PHE A 26 1.79 0.76 0.76
CA PHE A 26 1.94 1.91 1.64
C PHE A 26 0.74 2.88 1.53
N VAL A 27 0.32 3.25 0.31
CA VAL A 27 -0.83 4.12 0.09
C VAL A 27 -2.12 3.47 0.60
N ILE A 28 -2.33 2.16 0.34
CA ILE A 28 -3.48 1.40 0.84
C ILE A 28 -3.55 1.44 2.37
N ALA A 29 -2.41 1.31 3.06
CA ALA A 29 -2.36 1.35 4.52
C ALA A 29 -2.79 2.70 5.10
N LEU A 30 -2.58 3.79 4.36
CA LEU A 30 -2.89 5.16 4.78
C LEU A 30 -4.28 5.64 4.34
N MET A 31 -4.92 4.97 3.38
CA MET A 31 -6.19 5.43 2.80
C MET A 31 -7.35 4.51 3.17
N PRO A 32 -8.44 5.05 3.78
CA PRO A 32 -9.67 4.29 3.98
C PRO A 32 -10.45 4.06 2.68
N ASP A 33 -10.29 4.93 1.67
CA ASP A 33 -10.93 4.82 0.36
C ASP A 33 -9.97 4.24 -0.69
N PHE A 34 -10.07 2.93 -0.89
CA PHE A 34 -9.23 2.19 -1.84
C PHE A 34 -9.48 2.56 -3.32
N GLY A 35 -10.65 3.12 -3.65
CA GLY A 35 -10.97 3.54 -5.01
C GLY A 35 -10.10 4.70 -5.51
N ARG A 36 -9.41 5.40 -4.60
CA ARG A 36 -8.55 6.55 -4.92
C ARG A 36 -7.06 6.24 -4.86
N VAL A 37 -6.69 5.00 -4.58
CA VAL A 37 -5.27 4.60 -4.47
C VAL A 37 -4.52 4.82 -5.78
N ASP A 38 -5.13 4.48 -6.90
CA ASP A 38 -4.50 4.62 -8.22
C ASP A 38 -4.30 6.10 -8.59
N ASP A 39 -5.24 6.97 -8.25
CA ASP A 39 -5.11 8.42 -8.45
C ASP A 39 -3.94 8.97 -7.63
N VAL A 40 -3.81 8.56 -6.37
CA VAL A 40 -2.70 8.98 -5.50
C VAL A 40 -1.36 8.45 -6.02
N LEU A 41 -1.30 7.22 -6.49
CA LEU A 41 -0.07 6.66 -7.09
C LEU A 41 0.32 7.41 -8.36
N GLN A 42 -0.64 7.76 -9.21
CA GLN A 42 -0.41 8.55 -10.41
C GLN A 42 0.12 9.95 -10.06
N GLU A 43 -0.50 10.63 -9.10
CA GLU A 43 -0.04 11.94 -8.62
C GLU A 43 1.36 11.85 -7.98
N THR A 44 1.65 10.75 -7.28
CA THR A 44 2.97 10.46 -6.72
C THR A 44 4.00 10.30 -7.84
N PHE A 45 3.70 9.50 -8.86
CA PHE A 45 4.57 9.30 -10.03
C PHE A 45 4.89 10.63 -10.73
N LEU A 46 3.87 11.44 -10.99
CA LEU A 46 4.06 12.76 -11.64
C LEU A 46 4.92 13.69 -10.77
N THR A 47 4.77 13.64 -9.46
CA THR A 47 5.55 14.45 -8.53
C THR A 47 6.99 13.99 -8.45
N ILE A 48 7.24 12.68 -8.38
CA ILE A 48 8.56 12.05 -8.41
C ILE A 48 9.29 12.42 -9.70
N THR A 49 8.63 12.29 -10.84
CA THR A 49 9.19 12.67 -12.16
C THR A 49 9.61 14.15 -12.21
N LYS A 50 8.78 15.05 -11.69
CA LYS A 50 9.09 16.49 -11.63
C LYS A 50 10.23 16.80 -10.66
N LYS A 51 10.42 16.00 -9.63
CA LYS A 51 11.44 16.18 -8.59
C LYS A 51 12.64 15.25 -8.77
N ALA A 52 12.84 14.67 -9.95
CA ALA A 52 13.91 13.71 -10.21
C ALA A 52 15.30 14.25 -9.86
N GLU A 53 15.53 15.55 -10.09
CA GLU A 53 16.80 16.22 -9.76
C GLU A 53 17.08 16.28 -8.25
N SER A 54 16.03 16.22 -7.40
CA SER A 54 16.16 16.25 -5.94
C SER A 54 16.42 14.87 -5.33
N PHE A 55 16.37 13.81 -6.12
CA PHE A 55 16.72 12.46 -5.69
C PHE A 55 18.22 12.22 -5.87
N GLU A 56 18.88 11.81 -4.80
CA GLU A 56 20.30 11.44 -4.82
C GLU A 56 20.44 9.94 -5.16
N PRO A 57 21.06 9.59 -6.31
CA PRO A 57 21.26 8.20 -6.69
C PRO A 57 22.07 7.43 -5.64
N GLY A 58 21.65 6.19 -5.34
CA GLY A 58 22.28 5.36 -4.31
C GLY A 58 21.71 5.54 -2.91
N THR A 59 20.76 6.46 -2.73
CA THR A 59 20.01 6.58 -1.47
C THR A 59 18.72 5.75 -1.49
N ASN A 60 18.02 5.70 -0.34
CA ASN A 60 16.77 4.94 -0.22
C ASN A 60 15.62 5.59 -1.03
N PHE A 61 15.46 5.13 -2.28
CA PHE A 61 14.38 5.59 -3.16
C PHE A 61 12.99 5.36 -2.56
N LEU A 62 12.75 4.18 -1.97
CA LEU A 62 11.44 3.84 -1.43
C LEU A 62 11.05 4.79 -0.29
N GLY A 63 11.97 5.10 0.62
CA GLY A 63 11.73 6.05 1.70
C GLY A 63 11.40 7.46 1.18
N TRP A 64 12.16 7.93 0.16
CA TRP A 64 11.90 9.22 -0.49
C TRP A 64 10.54 9.23 -1.21
N ALA A 65 10.21 8.18 -1.95
CA ALA A 65 8.95 8.05 -2.66
C ALA A 65 7.75 7.93 -1.71
N CYS A 66 7.87 7.19 -0.60
CA CYS A 66 6.86 7.09 0.46
C CYS A 66 6.57 8.45 1.10
N THR A 67 7.60 9.28 1.31
CA THR A 67 7.41 10.64 1.81
C THR A 67 6.54 11.47 0.87
N ILE A 68 6.78 11.39 -0.44
CA ILE A 68 5.97 12.09 -1.46
C ILE A 68 4.55 11.52 -1.49
N ALA A 69 4.41 10.19 -1.50
CA ALA A 69 3.11 9.51 -1.50
C ALA A 69 2.26 9.91 -0.28
N ARG A 70 2.87 10.01 0.91
CA ARG A 70 2.22 10.48 2.13
C ARG A 70 1.59 11.87 1.95
N PHE A 71 2.33 12.83 1.39
CA PHE A 71 1.79 14.17 1.13
C PHE A 71 0.61 14.11 0.17
N LYS A 72 0.67 13.24 -0.86
CA LYS A 72 -0.44 13.03 -1.80
C LYS A 72 -1.68 12.43 -1.15
N VAL A 73 -1.51 11.48 -0.23
CA VAL A 73 -2.60 10.94 0.59
C VAL A 73 -3.27 12.04 1.42
N LEU A 74 -2.47 12.88 2.09
CA LEU A 74 -3.00 14.01 2.88
C LEU A 74 -3.76 15.02 2.01
N GLU A 75 -3.21 15.36 0.84
CA GLU A 75 -3.84 16.25 -0.13
C GLU A 75 -5.17 15.67 -0.64
N ALA A 76 -5.19 14.38 -0.97
CA ALA A 76 -6.39 13.67 -1.37
C ALA A 76 -7.45 13.61 -0.27
N GLY A 77 -7.03 13.41 0.99
CA GLY A 77 -7.91 13.43 2.17
C GLY A 77 -8.55 14.80 2.40
N ARG A 78 -7.79 15.89 2.25
CA ARG A 78 -8.33 17.26 2.37
C ARG A 78 -9.35 17.57 1.29
N LYS A 79 -9.13 17.12 0.05
CA LYS A 79 -10.08 17.28 -1.06
C LYS A 79 -11.37 16.46 -0.86
N ALA A 80 -11.29 15.35 -0.12
CA ALA A 80 -12.43 14.48 0.19
C ALA A 80 -13.19 14.90 1.46
N ALA A 81 -12.69 15.84 2.23
CA ALA A 81 -13.15 16.19 3.59
C ALA A 81 -14.57 16.79 3.68
N ALA A 82 -15.39 16.66 2.64
CA ALA A 82 -16.82 16.88 2.73
C ALA A 82 -17.57 15.75 3.49
N GLY A 83 -16.90 14.67 3.96
CA GLY A 83 -17.60 13.57 4.62
C GLY A 83 -16.80 12.52 5.39
N ALA A 84 -15.46 12.50 5.34
CA ALA A 84 -14.65 11.54 6.10
C ALA A 84 -13.54 12.27 6.87
N GLN A 85 -13.44 12.00 8.15
CA GLN A 85 -12.40 12.59 9.00
C GLN A 85 -11.03 11.99 8.61
N PRO A 86 -10.08 12.80 8.10
CA PRO A 86 -8.74 12.30 7.80
C PRO A 86 -8.05 11.86 9.10
N LEU A 87 -7.18 10.86 8.99
CA LEU A 87 -6.30 10.47 10.10
C LEU A 87 -5.50 11.70 10.56
N ALA A 88 -5.39 11.87 11.88
CA ALA A 88 -4.61 12.97 12.44
C ALA A 88 -3.16 12.94 11.92
N PRO A 89 -2.53 14.09 11.62
CA PRO A 89 -1.16 14.16 11.12
C PRO A 89 -0.17 13.36 11.97
N GLU A 90 -0.33 13.35 13.28
CA GLU A 90 0.53 12.64 14.24
C GLU A 90 0.43 11.12 14.08
N VAL A 91 -0.78 10.60 13.79
CA VAL A 91 -1.00 9.16 13.50
C VAL A 91 -0.34 8.78 12.19
N LEU A 92 -0.43 9.63 11.18
CA LEU A 92 0.26 9.42 9.90
C LEU A 92 1.78 9.50 10.05
N GLU A 93 2.30 10.40 10.90
CA GLU A 93 3.73 10.47 11.23
C GLU A 93 4.22 9.20 11.93
N SER A 94 3.47 8.72 12.89
CA SER A 94 3.78 7.48 13.60
C SER A 94 3.80 6.26 12.65
N LEU A 95 2.83 6.15 11.74
CA LEU A 95 2.78 5.08 10.74
C LEU A 95 3.94 5.17 9.74
N CYS A 96 4.39 6.38 9.39
CA CYS A 96 5.51 6.57 8.46
C CYS A 96 6.88 6.36 9.12
N ALA A 97 7.03 6.67 10.41
CA ALA A 97 8.24 6.41 11.17
C ALA A 97 8.51 4.90 11.32
N CYS A 98 7.45 4.08 11.20
CA CYS A 98 7.52 2.63 11.21
C CYS A 98 7.64 2.00 9.80
N ALA A 99 7.84 2.80 8.74
CA ALA A 99 8.11 2.23 7.42
C ALA A 99 9.46 1.51 7.47
N PRO A 100 9.49 0.17 7.39
CA PRO A 100 10.75 -0.56 7.49
C PRO A 100 11.65 -0.20 6.31
N GLU A 101 12.95 -0.16 6.54
CA GLU A 101 13.95 -0.25 5.48
C GLU A 101 13.74 -1.60 4.80
N MET A 102 13.04 -1.59 3.66
CA MET A 102 12.73 -2.82 2.93
C MET A 102 13.94 -3.21 2.10
N GLU A 103 14.62 -4.26 2.51
CA GLU A 103 15.62 -4.96 1.70
C GLU A 103 14.97 -5.58 0.44
N PRO A 104 15.71 -5.71 -0.69
CA PRO A 104 15.16 -6.13 -1.98
C PRO A 104 14.54 -7.54 -2.03
N GLU A 105 14.88 -8.41 -1.11
CA GLU A 105 14.27 -9.73 -0.91
C GLU A 105 13.60 -9.77 0.47
N ASP A 106 12.43 -9.15 0.56
CA ASP A 106 11.71 -9.12 1.82
C ASP A 106 11.05 -10.48 2.09
N ASP A 107 11.66 -11.27 2.94
CA ASP A 107 11.11 -12.52 3.49
C ASP A 107 9.66 -12.34 3.97
N ARG A 108 9.27 -11.14 4.35
CA ARG A 108 7.90 -10.81 4.74
C ARG A 108 6.90 -11.01 3.59
N LEU A 109 7.26 -10.64 2.35
CA LEU A 109 6.38 -10.85 1.19
C LEU A 109 6.23 -12.34 0.89
N ARG A 110 7.31 -13.11 0.96
CA ARG A 110 7.27 -14.56 0.83
C ARG A 110 6.41 -15.18 1.94
N VAL A 111 6.66 -14.81 3.19
CA VAL A 111 5.89 -15.29 4.34
C VAL A 111 4.41 -14.89 4.25
N LEU A 112 4.11 -13.66 3.79
CA LEU A 112 2.72 -13.25 3.54
C LEU A 112 2.06 -14.11 2.47
N GLY A 113 2.75 -14.42 1.38
CA GLY A 113 2.27 -15.32 0.33
C GLY A 113 1.90 -16.70 0.90
N ASP A 114 2.78 -17.28 1.73
CA ASP A 114 2.53 -18.55 2.39
C ASP A 114 1.32 -18.47 3.35
N CYS A 115 1.22 -17.42 4.15
CA CYS A 115 0.10 -17.22 5.07
C CYS A 115 -1.23 -17.01 4.33
N LEU A 116 -1.23 -16.35 3.18
CA LEU A 116 -2.42 -16.22 2.34
C LEU A 116 -2.92 -17.57 1.81
N GLN A 117 -2.01 -18.53 1.54
CA GLN A 117 -2.38 -19.88 1.12
C GLN A 117 -3.05 -20.69 2.26
N GLU A 118 -2.72 -20.39 3.52
CA GLU A 118 -3.30 -21.05 4.69
C GLU A 118 -4.69 -20.54 5.05
N LEU A 119 -5.12 -19.41 4.51
CA LEU A 119 -6.48 -18.91 4.71
C LEU A 119 -7.52 -19.85 4.08
N ALA A 120 -8.67 -19.99 4.73
CA ALA A 120 -9.83 -20.64 4.12
C ALA A 120 -10.16 -19.99 2.77
N PRO A 121 -10.55 -20.77 1.72
CA PRO A 121 -10.70 -20.27 0.36
C PRO A 121 -11.59 -19.03 0.23
N GLN A 122 -12.69 -18.98 0.96
CA GLN A 122 -13.61 -17.83 0.92
C GLN A 122 -13.03 -16.59 1.61
N ALA A 123 -12.27 -16.75 2.70
CA ALA A 123 -11.60 -15.65 3.38
C ALA A 123 -10.47 -15.08 2.49
N ARG A 124 -9.69 -15.95 1.85
CA ARG A 124 -8.69 -15.55 0.87
C ARG A 124 -9.33 -14.79 -0.29
N ARG A 125 -10.43 -15.29 -0.85
CA ARG A 125 -11.15 -14.62 -1.93
C ARG A 125 -11.66 -13.24 -1.52
N ALA A 126 -12.16 -13.07 -0.30
CA ALA A 126 -12.56 -11.76 0.22
C ALA A 126 -11.38 -10.78 0.33
N ILE A 127 -10.21 -11.26 0.78
CA ILE A 127 -8.95 -10.48 0.82
C ILE A 127 -8.52 -10.08 -0.58
N GLU A 128 -8.50 -10.99 -1.56
CA GLU A 128 -8.17 -10.70 -2.96
C GLU A 128 -9.08 -9.62 -3.55
N LEU A 129 -10.40 -9.78 -3.42
CA LEU A 129 -11.37 -8.81 -3.90
C LEU A 129 -11.16 -7.43 -3.26
N ARG A 130 -10.83 -7.39 -1.97
CA ARG A 130 -10.62 -6.14 -1.26
C ARG A 130 -9.31 -5.46 -1.65
N TYR A 131 -8.19 -6.19 -1.70
CA TYR A 131 -6.86 -5.60 -1.78
C TYR A 131 -6.26 -5.63 -3.19
N GLN A 132 -6.58 -6.62 -4.02
CA GLN A 132 -6.11 -6.67 -5.41
C GLN A 132 -7.06 -5.98 -6.37
N HIS A 133 -8.38 -6.14 -6.15
CA HIS A 133 -9.41 -5.59 -7.03
C HIS A 133 -10.08 -4.32 -6.49
N ALA A 134 -9.68 -3.84 -5.30
CA ALA A 134 -10.19 -2.62 -4.67
C ALA A 134 -11.73 -2.55 -4.45
N HIS A 135 -12.42 -3.70 -4.47
CA HIS A 135 -13.88 -3.74 -4.27
C HIS A 135 -14.28 -3.23 -2.89
N LYS A 136 -15.40 -2.50 -2.84
CA LYS A 136 -16.01 -2.08 -1.58
C LYS A 136 -16.70 -3.28 -0.91
N PRO A 137 -16.86 -3.28 0.44
CA PRO A 137 -17.50 -4.40 1.14
C PRO A 137 -18.89 -4.79 0.63
N GLY A 138 -19.69 -3.81 0.17
CA GLY A 138 -21.00 -4.08 -0.45
C GLY A 138 -20.90 -4.83 -1.76
N GLU A 139 -19.90 -4.52 -2.61
CA GLU A 139 -19.63 -5.21 -3.87
C GLU A 139 -19.13 -6.63 -3.61
N ILE A 140 -18.23 -6.79 -2.64
CA ILE A 140 -17.75 -8.11 -2.21
C ILE A 140 -18.91 -8.97 -1.71
N ALA A 141 -19.82 -8.37 -0.94
CA ALA A 141 -21.03 -9.06 -0.46
C ALA A 141 -21.87 -9.58 -1.62
N THR A 142 -22.08 -8.77 -2.65
CA THR A 142 -22.79 -9.16 -3.87
C THR A 142 -22.07 -10.29 -4.61
N ILE A 143 -20.75 -10.19 -4.80
CA ILE A 143 -19.94 -11.18 -5.52
C ILE A 143 -19.92 -12.53 -4.80
N LEU A 144 -19.82 -12.51 -3.47
CA LEU A 144 -19.70 -13.74 -2.66
C LEU A 144 -21.06 -14.29 -2.17
N GLY A 145 -22.16 -13.58 -2.42
CA GLY A 145 -23.49 -13.95 -1.91
C GLY A 145 -23.59 -13.76 -0.38
N TRP A 146 -22.87 -12.82 0.19
CA TRP A 146 -22.83 -12.55 1.63
C TRP A 146 -23.57 -11.27 1.98
N THR A 147 -23.71 -11.01 3.29
CA THR A 147 -24.11 -9.68 3.77
C THR A 147 -22.88 -8.77 3.91
N PRO A 148 -23.01 -7.44 3.79
CA PRO A 148 -21.90 -6.52 4.02
C PRO A 148 -21.26 -6.70 5.41
N ASN A 149 -22.07 -6.97 6.43
CA ASN A 149 -21.56 -7.23 7.78
C ASN A 149 -20.72 -8.50 7.85
N SER A 150 -21.14 -9.59 7.16
CA SER A 150 -20.34 -10.81 7.07
C SER A 150 -19.00 -10.56 6.39
N VAL A 151 -18.94 -9.69 5.38
CA VAL A 151 -17.69 -9.30 4.73
C VAL A 151 -16.77 -8.57 5.70
N TYR A 152 -17.27 -7.60 6.48
CA TYR A 152 -16.47 -6.89 7.48
C TYR A 152 -15.86 -7.85 8.50
N VAL A 153 -16.68 -8.77 9.03
CA VAL A 153 -16.23 -9.78 10.00
C VAL A 153 -15.19 -10.71 9.38
N ALA A 154 -15.42 -11.19 8.14
CA ALA A 154 -14.50 -12.08 7.46
C ALA A 154 -13.15 -11.40 7.18
N LEU A 155 -13.16 -10.15 6.70
CA LEU A 155 -11.94 -9.36 6.45
C LEU A 155 -11.18 -9.08 7.75
N SER A 156 -11.88 -8.78 8.86
CA SER A 156 -11.23 -8.58 10.16
C SER A 156 -10.54 -9.85 10.64
N ARG A 157 -11.25 -10.98 10.67
CA ARG A 157 -10.71 -12.27 11.09
C ARG A 157 -9.56 -12.74 10.20
N ALA A 158 -9.67 -12.56 8.87
CA ALA A 158 -8.60 -12.92 7.95
C ALA A 158 -7.33 -12.10 8.22
N ARG A 159 -7.43 -10.79 8.51
CA ARG A 159 -6.28 -9.96 8.86
C ARG A 159 -5.64 -10.40 10.19
N ASP A 160 -6.44 -10.76 11.19
CA ASP A 160 -5.91 -11.21 12.47
C ASP A 160 -5.18 -12.55 12.32
N LEU A 161 -5.73 -13.48 11.52
CA LEU A 161 -5.07 -14.76 11.19
C LEU A 161 -3.76 -14.54 10.43
N LEU A 162 -3.74 -13.64 9.42
CA LEU A 162 -2.54 -13.30 8.66
C LEU A 162 -1.47 -12.70 9.57
N ARG A 163 -1.85 -11.78 10.47
CA ARG A 163 -0.92 -11.18 11.43
C ARG A 163 -0.27 -12.25 12.31
N GLY A 164 -1.06 -13.11 12.94
CA GLY A 164 -0.54 -14.18 13.78
C GLY A 164 0.33 -15.18 13.03
N CYS A 165 -0.06 -15.57 11.81
CA CYS A 165 0.74 -16.43 10.95
C CYS A 165 2.09 -15.79 10.60
N MET A 166 2.08 -14.53 10.18
CA MET A 166 3.29 -13.80 9.84
C MET A 166 4.22 -13.64 11.02
N GLU A 167 3.71 -13.23 12.19
CA GLU A 167 4.50 -13.09 13.41
C GLU A 167 5.19 -14.42 13.80
N MET A 168 4.47 -15.53 13.70
CA MET A 168 5.01 -16.86 13.99
C MET A 168 6.10 -17.26 12.97
N LYS A 169 5.83 -17.10 11.67
CA LYS A 169 6.79 -17.52 10.62
C LYS A 169 8.03 -16.63 10.58
N LEU A 170 7.87 -15.30 10.74
CA LEU A 170 9.00 -14.38 10.76
C LEU A 170 9.93 -14.61 11.97
N ARG A 171 9.36 -15.00 13.12
CA ARG A 171 10.15 -15.35 14.31
C ARG A 171 11.01 -16.61 14.10
N ASN A 172 10.56 -17.50 13.23
CA ASN A 172 11.20 -18.78 12.96
C ASN A 172 12.12 -18.76 11.73
N LEU A 173 12.30 -17.60 11.08
CA LEU A 173 13.27 -17.48 9.99
C LEU A 173 14.69 -17.57 10.56
N PRO A 174 15.57 -18.38 9.94
CA PRO A 174 16.99 -18.38 10.29
C PRO A 174 17.58 -17.00 9.97
N ALA A 175 18.42 -16.51 10.90
CA ALA A 175 19.16 -15.26 10.71
C ALA A 175 20.23 -15.42 9.62
#